data_754c2f21eaf9fa4a516051ee6106337a
#
_entry.id   754c2f21eaf9fa4a516051ee6106337a
#
_cell.length_a   1.000
_cell.length_b   1.000
_cell.length_c   1.000
_cell.angle_alpha   90.00
_cell.angle_beta   90.00
_cell.angle_gamma   90.00
#
_symmetry.space_group_name_H-M   'P 1'
#
loop_
_entity.id
_entity.type
_entity.pdbx_description
1 polymer ?
#
loop_
_entity_poly.entity_id
_entity_poly.type
_entity_poly.pdbx_seq_one_letter_code
_entity_poly.pdbx_strand_id
1 'polypeptide(L)'
;MRRNTTRVIALGLAFLLPLALWGQLMPQESLGGDDTCSLFPKTGLSLYTLYLPQHEQYTAYYRYAVRDGASGYVLPQMGTGEQKHSLHAQGSTRFATWGAYGKAEYSHTQRRGVRGLLTAQPELFYPYVLIDTTQRDLTREHYQMSGVLNYQLKAWTIGFGGDFTGITQFGQRDPRPRSRLGDFTVLFALGYRLPWYALSLEGSYRYYSESFSLQNKQEDRQDPVYYHLGVGLYDHRLSLAKRTESLRYLFSSGSAVLQLAPLVRYCPLVQFAYRSKNSFGRSLAYTKLAEVFEQEVEGQLFLPISYGTHHLSLGGGVLSSQRSGYEIDYELHVVNAEPRITEQREYQRTETWIGQKTDYRGLLSYRNTTGKYQLRMDYVGSFSSLNTRYKQDAYYFSQRAIKQLLSATCQRFFDRWDAVLNLQGYAVLPTSHKAKWANELPTFVRLSEALEYYYNTPRYQITAVLEGGYRFSASQRLALAITGCYAQLQNISRPAWGMEVALRYGFFKK
;
A
#
# COMPACT_ATOMS: atom_id res chain seq x y z
N MET A 1 -27.93 -28.47 25.07
CA MET A 1 -26.68 -27.73 25.08
C MET A 1 -25.98 -27.54 23.71
N ARG A 2 -26.18 -28.40 22.70
CA ARG A 2 -25.53 -28.27 21.35
C ARG A 2 -26.05 -27.13 20.45
N ARG A 3 -27.27 -26.63 20.64
CA ARG A 3 -27.86 -25.56 19.80
C ARG A 3 -27.37 -24.15 20.08
N ASN A 4 -26.80 -23.87 21.26
CA ASN A 4 -26.33 -22.55 21.63
C ASN A 4 -24.88 -22.29 21.20
N THR A 5 -24.05 -23.33 21.09
CA THR A 5 -22.66 -23.21 20.62
C THR A 5 -22.57 -22.85 19.15
N THR A 6 -23.48 -23.38 18.32
CA THR A 6 -23.52 -23.07 16.88
C THR A 6 -23.95 -21.61 16.62
N ARG A 7 -24.80 -21.03 17.46
CA ARG A 7 -25.24 -19.62 17.36
C ARG A 7 -24.15 -18.65 17.78
N VAL A 8 -23.30 -18.98 18.76
CA VAL A 8 -22.18 -18.16 19.21
C VAL A 8 -21.07 -18.16 18.16
N ILE A 9 -20.82 -19.30 17.51
CA ILE A 9 -19.84 -19.41 16.41
C ILE A 9 -20.31 -18.63 15.18
N ALA A 10 -21.59 -18.71 14.82
CA ALA A 10 -22.15 -17.96 13.70
C ALA A 10 -22.12 -16.44 13.92
N LEU A 11 -22.27 -15.98 15.17
CA LEU A 11 -22.20 -14.56 15.52
C LEU A 11 -20.76 -14.02 15.59
N GLY A 12 -19.78 -14.80 16.08
CA GLY A 12 -18.36 -14.42 16.06
C GLY A 12 -17.85 -14.27 14.63
N LEU A 13 -18.29 -15.14 13.72
CA LEU A 13 -17.94 -15.11 12.30
C LEU A 13 -18.70 -14.03 11.51
N ALA A 14 -19.92 -13.70 11.89
CA ALA A 14 -20.67 -12.56 11.34
C ALA A 14 -20.04 -11.20 11.69
N PHE A 15 -19.26 -11.13 12.78
CA PHE A 15 -18.47 -9.94 13.15
C PHE A 15 -17.13 -9.83 12.41
N LEU A 16 -16.54 -10.94 12.00
CA LEU A 16 -15.28 -10.96 11.26
C LEU A 16 -15.45 -10.79 9.75
N LEU A 17 -16.62 -11.19 9.21
CA LEU A 17 -16.98 -10.95 7.81
C LEU A 17 -16.99 -9.47 7.41
N PRO A 18 -17.48 -8.50 8.22
CA PRO A 18 -17.34 -7.08 7.91
C PRO A 18 -15.89 -6.62 7.85
N LEU A 19 -15.00 -7.21 8.66
CA LEU A 19 -13.57 -6.89 8.67
C LEU A 19 -12.87 -7.38 7.41
N ALA A 20 -13.24 -8.55 6.90
CA ALA A 20 -12.72 -9.09 5.65
C ALA A 20 -13.30 -8.35 4.42
N LEU A 21 -14.58 -7.95 4.47
CA LEU A 21 -15.22 -7.10 3.47
C LEU A 21 -14.69 -5.66 3.47
N TRP A 22 -14.18 -5.19 4.59
CA TRP A 22 -13.58 -3.86 4.70
C TRP A 22 -12.30 -3.71 3.87
N GLY A 23 -11.44 -4.71 3.85
CA GLY A 23 -10.28 -4.75 2.96
C GLY A 23 -10.65 -4.85 1.48
N GLN A 24 -11.89 -5.26 1.16
CA GLN A 24 -12.36 -5.46 -0.21
C GLN A 24 -13.24 -4.32 -0.76
N LEU A 25 -13.87 -3.53 0.11
CA LEU A 25 -14.77 -2.43 -0.29
C LEU A 25 -14.10 -1.06 -0.37
N MET A 26 -12.91 -0.90 0.22
CA MET A 26 -12.12 0.30 -0.03
C MET A 26 -11.43 0.14 -1.38
N PRO A 27 -11.60 1.06 -2.34
CA PRO A 27 -10.72 1.12 -3.48
C PRO A 27 -9.31 1.36 -2.94
N GLN A 28 -8.48 0.34 -2.96
CA GLN A 28 -7.09 0.39 -2.49
C GLN A 28 -6.22 1.36 -3.29
N GLU A 29 -6.81 1.99 -4.31
CA GLU A 29 -6.15 2.94 -5.20
C GLU A 29 -7.04 4.15 -5.46
N SER A 30 -7.53 4.81 -4.42
CA SER A 30 -8.05 6.16 -4.59
C SER A 30 -6.87 7.12 -4.79
N LEU A 31 -6.89 7.80 -5.90
CA LEU A 31 -6.15 9.03 -6.26
C LEU A 31 -5.04 9.44 -5.27
N GLY A 32 -3.83 9.00 -5.56
CA GLY A 32 -2.66 9.52 -4.87
C GLY A 32 -2.23 8.67 -3.69
N GLY A 33 -1.18 7.90 -3.93
CA GLY A 33 -0.24 7.29 -3.00
C GLY A 33 -0.69 7.03 -1.57
N ASP A 34 -0.32 5.94 -1.07
CA ASP A 34 -0.12 5.46 0.32
C ASP A 34 -0.85 6.11 1.52
N ASP A 35 -1.68 7.14 1.32
CA ASP A 35 -2.35 7.91 2.36
C ASP A 35 -3.70 7.33 2.83
N THR A 36 -4.08 6.14 2.37
CA THR A 36 -5.28 5.50 2.91
C THR A 36 -5.03 5.07 4.35
N CYS A 37 -5.70 5.74 5.28
CA CYS A 37 -5.78 5.34 6.68
C CYS A 37 -6.46 3.97 6.79
N SER A 38 -5.75 2.87 6.52
CA SER A 38 -6.23 1.56 6.92
C SER A 38 -5.81 1.32 8.36
N LEU A 39 -6.77 1.15 9.26
CA LEU A 39 -6.53 0.69 10.63
C LEU A 39 -6.12 -0.78 10.69
N PHE A 40 -6.23 -1.48 9.57
CA PHE A 40 -5.91 -2.89 9.48
C PHE A 40 -4.60 -3.09 8.72
N PRO A 41 -3.79 -4.07 9.10
CA PRO A 41 -2.55 -4.37 8.39
C PRO A 41 -2.85 -4.62 6.91
N LYS A 42 -1.98 -4.12 6.03
CA LYS A 42 -2.05 -4.30 4.56
C LYS A 42 -2.02 -5.79 4.13
N THR A 43 -1.75 -6.69 5.05
CA THR A 43 -1.80 -8.14 4.86
C THR A 43 -3.23 -8.65 5.02
N GLY A 44 -4.08 -8.42 4.02
CA GLY A 44 -5.39 -9.07 3.91
C GLY A 44 -5.35 -10.60 3.91
N LEU A 45 -4.16 -11.18 3.93
CA LEU A 45 -3.90 -12.61 4.01
C LEU A 45 -4.04 -13.15 5.45
N SER A 46 -3.73 -12.36 6.49
CA SER A 46 -3.75 -12.83 7.88
C SER A 46 -5.13 -13.30 8.36
N LEU A 47 -6.19 -12.64 7.92
CA LEU A 47 -7.56 -13.06 8.26
C LEU A 47 -7.95 -14.38 7.59
N TYR A 48 -7.46 -14.63 6.38
CA TYR A 48 -7.75 -15.86 5.65
C TYR A 48 -6.90 -17.04 6.14
N THR A 49 -5.72 -16.80 6.72
CA THR A 49 -4.90 -17.87 7.28
C THR A 49 -5.51 -18.50 8.53
N LEU A 50 -6.31 -17.77 9.28
CA LEU A 50 -6.83 -18.20 10.57
C LEU A 50 -8.26 -18.70 10.54
N TYR A 51 -9.05 -18.26 9.56
CA TYR A 51 -10.47 -18.58 9.46
C TYR A 51 -10.77 -19.26 8.14
N LEU A 52 -11.27 -20.50 8.24
CA LEU A 52 -11.83 -21.19 7.08
C LEU A 52 -13.06 -20.43 6.59
N PRO A 53 -13.16 -20.11 5.29
CA PRO A 53 -14.36 -19.51 4.73
C PRO A 53 -15.56 -20.42 4.99
N GLN A 54 -16.68 -19.86 5.44
CA GLN A 54 -17.90 -20.65 5.72
C GLN A 54 -18.63 -21.05 4.45
N HIS A 55 -18.47 -20.28 3.39
CA HIS A 55 -19.15 -20.45 2.10
C HIS A 55 -18.15 -20.34 0.96
N GLU A 56 -18.39 -21.10 -0.09
CA GLU A 56 -17.66 -20.92 -1.33
C GLU A 56 -18.06 -19.60 -1.98
N GLN A 57 -17.08 -18.77 -2.29
CA GLN A 57 -17.29 -17.48 -2.93
C GLN A 57 -16.26 -17.26 -4.01
N TYR A 58 -16.71 -16.88 -5.19
CA TYR A 58 -15.85 -16.51 -6.31
C TYR A 58 -16.34 -15.18 -6.88
N THR A 59 -15.40 -14.28 -7.17
CA THR A 59 -15.69 -12.97 -7.75
C THR A 59 -14.68 -12.68 -8.84
N ALA A 60 -15.17 -12.24 -9.99
CA ALA A 60 -14.34 -11.69 -11.05
C ALA A 60 -14.87 -10.29 -11.42
N TYR A 61 -13.98 -9.36 -11.68
CA TYR A 61 -14.37 -8.03 -12.13
C TYR A 61 -13.33 -7.40 -13.04
N TYR A 62 -13.85 -6.63 -13.98
CA TYR A 62 -13.08 -5.71 -14.82
C TYR A 62 -13.31 -4.29 -14.33
N ARG A 63 -12.24 -3.49 -14.32
CA ARG A 63 -12.26 -2.09 -13.91
C ARG A 63 -11.53 -1.24 -14.92
N TYR A 64 -12.12 -0.12 -15.29
CA TYR A 64 -11.50 0.96 -16.04
C TYR A 64 -11.53 2.22 -15.22
N ALA A 65 -10.38 2.87 -15.04
CA ALA A 65 -10.24 4.10 -14.27
C ALA A 65 -9.50 5.16 -15.09
N VAL A 66 -9.95 6.39 -15.01
CA VAL A 66 -9.31 7.58 -15.57
C VAL A 66 -9.15 8.60 -14.47
N ARG A 67 -7.98 9.20 -14.41
CA ARG A 67 -7.69 10.34 -13.55
C ARG A 67 -7.07 11.44 -14.39
N ASP A 68 -7.53 12.67 -14.17
CA ASP A 68 -6.89 13.88 -14.66
C ASP A 68 -6.56 14.77 -13.44
N GLY A 69 -5.30 15.10 -13.28
CA GLY A 69 -4.80 15.89 -12.16
C GLY A 69 -4.22 17.21 -12.65
N ALA A 70 -4.74 18.31 -12.17
CA ALA A 70 -4.08 19.59 -12.37
C ALA A 70 -2.70 19.59 -11.68
N SER A 71 -1.73 20.20 -12.36
CA SER A 71 -0.40 20.43 -11.76
C SER A 71 -0.55 21.17 -10.43
N GLY A 72 -0.11 20.55 -9.34
CA GLY A 72 -0.18 21.11 -7.99
C GLY A 72 -0.96 20.26 -6.97
N TYR A 73 -2.01 19.54 -7.37
CA TYR A 73 -2.71 18.59 -6.49
C TYR A 73 -1.95 17.26 -6.36
N VAL A 74 -1.25 16.87 -7.40
CA VAL A 74 -0.55 15.59 -7.48
C VAL A 74 0.94 15.85 -7.38
N LEU A 75 1.65 15.04 -6.61
CA LEU A 75 3.11 15.08 -6.61
C LEU A 75 3.63 14.92 -8.04
N PRO A 76 4.65 15.69 -8.45
CA PRO A 76 5.21 15.58 -9.80
C PRO A 76 5.58 14.16 -10.22
N GLN A 77 5.95 13.33 -9.23
CA GLN A 77 6.29 11.92 -9.41
C GLN A 77 5.08 11.04 -9.79
N MET A 78 3.87 11.50 -9.55
CA MET A 78 2.65 10.73 -9.85
C MET A 78 2.08 11.05 -11.24
N GLY A 79 2.59 12.11 -11.89
CA GLY A 79 2.12 12.56 -13.19
C GLY A 79 0.80 13.35 -13.13
N THR A 80 0.42 13.91 -14.27
CA THR A 80 -0.76 14.77 -14.42
C THR A 80 -2.01 14.02 -14.86
N GLY A 81 -1.88 12.78 -15.32
CA GLY A 81 -3.01 11.96 -15.74
C GLY A 81 -2.69 10.47 -15.67
N GLU A 82 -3.73 9.66 -15.50
CA GLU A 82 -3.62 8.21 -15.46
C GLU A 82 -4.82 7.55 -16.12
N GLN A 83 -4.56 6.51 -16.90
CA GLN A 83 -5.56 5.58 -17.41
C GLN A 83 -5.17 4.17 -16.98
N LYS A 84 -6.11 3.43 -16.40
CA LYS A 84 -5.86 2.09 -15.88
C LYS A 84 -6.97 1.14 -16.29
N HIS A 85 -6.58 -0.01 -16.83
CA HIS A 85 -7.41 -1.17 -17.04
C HIS A 85 -6.98 -2.26 -16.06
N SER A 86 -7.91 -2.93 -15.41
CA SER A 86 -7.58 -4.04 -14.51
C SER A 86 -8.60 -5.16 -14.56
N LEU A 87 -8.09 -6.38 -14.45
CA LEU A 87 -8.85 -7.63 -14.31
C LEU A 87 -8.51 -8.22 -12.97
N HIS A 88 -9.52 -8.60 -12.21
CA HIS A 88 -9.36 -9.23 -10.91
C HIS A 88 -10.21 -10.49 -10.85
N ALA A 89 -9.65 -11.53 -10.25
CA ALA A 89 -10.36 -12.75 -9.89
C ALA A 89 -9.94 -13.17 -8.49
N GLN A 90 -10.91 -13.52 -7.65
CA GLN A 90 -10.65 -14.05 -6.33
C GLN A 90 -11.67 -15.08 -5.96
N GLY A 91 -11.28 -16.02 -5.09
CA GLY A 91 -12.17 -17.03 -4.61
C GLY A 91 -11.73 -17.65 -3.32
N SER A 92 -12.70 -18.17 -2.58
CA SER A 92 -12.48 -18.94 -1.37
C SER A 92 -13.34 -20.19 -1.40
N THR A 93 -12.80 -21.29 -0.89
CA THR A 93 -13.49 -22.57 -0.80
C THR A 93 -13.10 -23.31 0.46
N ARG A 94 -13.94 -24.25 0.88
CA ARG A 94 -13.71 -25.08 2.05
C ARG A 94 -13.93 -26.55 1.71
N PHE A 95 -12.97 -27.38 2.10
CA PHE A 95 -13.02 -28.84 1.97
C PHE A 95 -12.85 -29.47 3.36
N ALA A 96 -13.95 -29.86 3.98
CA ALA A 96 -13.92 -30.44 5.34
C ALA A 96 -13.14 -29.58 6.35
N THR A 97 -11.90 -29.95 6.66
CA THR A 97 -11.00 -29.26 7.58
C THR A 97 -10.04 -28.28 6.88
N TRP A 98 -10.03 -28.27 5.55
CA TRP A 98 -9.20 -27.36 4.76
C TRP A 98 -9.99 -26.16 4.27
N GLY A 99 -9.35 -25.02 4.22
CA GLY A 99 -9.84 -23.84 3.53
C GLY A 99 -8.78 -23.31 2.57
N ALA A 100 -9.22 -22.82 1.45
CA ALA A 100 -8.35 -22.20 0.45
C ALA A 100 -8.91 -20.84 0.06
N TYR A 101 -8.00 -19.89 -0.15
CA TYR A 101 -8.25 -18.58 -0.75
C TYR A 101 -7.24 -18.31 -1.84
N GLY A 102 -7.69 -17.73 -2.93
CA GLY A 102 -6.82 -17.28 -4.02
C GLY A 102 -7.28 -15.95 -4.61
N LYS A 103 -6.33 -15.16 -5.06
CA LYS A 103 -6.56 -13.89 -5.76
C LYS A 103 -5.58 -13.79 -6.92
N ALA A 104 -6.05 -13.31 -8.07
CA ALA A 104 -5.24 -12.93 -9.21
C ALA A 104 -5.66 -11.54 -9.70
N GLU A 105 -4.69 -10.73 -10.05
CA GLU A 105 -4.89 -9.38 -10.59
C GLU A 105 -3.93 -9.13 -11.75
N TYR A 106 -4.46 -8.54 -12.83
CA TYR A 106 -3.67 -7.95 -13.90
C TYR A 106 -4.09 -6.50 -14.07
N SER A 107 -3.14 -5.59 -14.22
CA SER A 107 -3.48 -4.23 -14.63
C SER A 107 -2.46 -3.62 -15.61
N HIS A 108 -2.99 -2.84 -16.54
CA HIS A 108 -2.25 -2.01 -17.48
C HIS A 108 -2.55 -0.56 -17.17
N THR A 109 -1.50 0.22 -16.89
CA THR A 109 -1.60 1.62 -16.47
C THR A 109 -0.74 2.50 -17.37
N GLN A 110 -1.30 3.58 -17.87
CA GLN A 110 -0.59 4.65 -18.58
C GLN A 110 -0.65 5.91 -17.74
N ARG A 111 0.52 6.44 -17.35
CA ARG A 111 0.67 7.69 -16.60
C ARG A 111 1.27 8.75 -17.49
N ARG A 112 0.68 9.94 -17.50
CA ARG A 112 1.15 11.09 -18.29
C ARG A 112 1.86 12.10 -17.41
N GLY A 113 2.93 12.68 -17.94
CA GLY A 113 3.60 13.81 -17.30
C GLY A 113 4.34 13.51 -16.01
N VAL A 114 4.83 12.29 -15.79
CA VAL A 114 5.59 11.89 -14.59
C VAL A 114 6.96 12.55 -14.59
N ARG A 115 7.39 13.06 -13.43
CA ARG A 115 8.72 13.65 -13.22
C ARG A 115 9.38 13.07 -11.97
N GLY A 116 10.68 12.94 -12.01
CA GLY A 116 11.53 12.74 -10.82
C GLY A 116 11.70 11.29 -10.38
N LEU A 117 10.76 10.38 -10.58
CA LEU A 117 10.92 9.00 -10.12
C LEU A 117 11.10 8.04 -11.30
N LEU A 118 12.11 7.19 -11.17
CA LEU A 118 12.46 6.19 -12.18
C LEU A 118 12.19 4.76 -11.73
N THR A 119 12.24 4.49 -10.41
CA THR A 119 11.95 3.18 -9.81
C THR A 119 10.45 2.91 -9.72
N ALA A 120 10.07 1.64 -9.74
CA ALA A 120 8.66 1.25 -9.69
C ALA A 120 8.03 1.39 -8.27
N GLN A 121 8.82 1.19 -7.21
CA GLN A 121 8.41 1.33 -5.80
C GLN A 121 9.46 2.13 -5.00
N PRO A 122 9.55 3.45 -5.21
CA PRO A 122 10.58 4.28 -4.60
C PRO A 122 10.49 4.35 -3.08
N GLU A 123 9.31 4.15 -2.50
CA GLU A 123 9.08 4.18 -1.04
C GLU A 123 9.86 3.12 -0.28
N LEU A 124 10.18 1.99 -0.93
CA LEU A 124 10.99 0.93 -0.31
C LEU A 124 12.46 1.34 -0.14
N PHE A 125 12.96 2.22 -1.01
CA PHE A 125 14.37 2.60 -1.11
C PHE A 125 14.67 4.03 -0.70
N TYR A 126 13.62 4.84 -0.49
CA TYR A 126 13.80 6.22 -0.06
C TYR A 126 14.67 6.29 1.21
N PRO A 127 15.69 7.18 1.27
CA PRO A 127 15.93 8.30 0.37
C PRO A 127 16.72 7.96 -0.91
N TYR A 128 17.34 6.81 -1.02
CA TYR A 128 18.30 6.45 -2.04
C TYR A 128 17.64 5.91 -3.31
N VAL A 129 17.09 6.81 -4.11
CA VAL A 129 16.37 6.47 -5.35
C VAL A 129 16.92 7.25 -6.54
N LEU A 130 16.85 6.64 -7.72
CA LEU A 130 17.16 7.35 -8.95
C LEU A 130 16.04 8.29 -9.33
N ILE A 131 16.42 9.49 -9.67
CA ILE A 131 15.53 10.52 -10.17
C ILE A 131 16.12 11.22 -11.39
N ASP A 132 15.26 11.80 -12.20
CA ASP A 132 15.65 12.73 -13.26
C ASP A 132 14.73 13.94 -13.32
N THR A 133 15.07 14.90 -14.17
CA THR A 133 14.30 16.13 -14.35
C THR A 133 13.34 16.08 -15.52
N THR A 134 13.41 15.02 -16.33
CA THR A 134 12.66 14.90 -17.58
C THR A 134 11.22 14.48 -17.31
N GLN A 135 10.28 15.23 -17.86
CA GLN A 135 8.87 14.86 -17.85
C GLN A 135 8.60 13.83 -18.94
N ARG A 136 7.93 12.73 -18.57
CA ARG A 136 7.64 11.63 -19.50
C ARG A 136 6.34 10.92 -19.18
N ASP A 137 5.85 10.17 -20.17
CA ASP A 137 4.77 9.23 -20.00
C ASP A 137 5.36 7.87 -19.66
N LEU A 138 4.74 7.19 -18.69
CA LEU A 138 5.14 5.85 -18.23
C LEU A 138 4.01 4.86 -18.47
N THR A 139 4.35 3.72 -19.02
CA THR A 139 3.48 2.55 -19.12
C THR A 139 3.90 1.53 -18.08
N ARG A 140 2.92 0.97 -17.34
CA ARG A 140 3.15 -0.02 -16.30
C ARG A 140 2.20 -1.20 -16.49
N GLU A 141 2.76 -2.39 -16.52
CA GLU A 141 2.04 -3.65 -16.42
C GLU A 141 2.28 -4.26 -15.04
N HIS A 142 1.22 -4.72 -14.41
CA HIS A 142 1.25 -5.27 -13.06
C HIS A 142 0.48 -6.58 -13.02
N TYR A 143 1.11 -7.60 -12.46
CA TYR A 143 0.57 -8.94 -12.25
C TYR A 143 0.68 -9.25 -10.76
N GLN A 144 -0.40 -9.69 -10.13
CA GLN A 144 -0.40 -10.14 -8.75
C GLN A 144 -1.13 -11.47 -8.63
N MET A 145 -0.55 -12.39 -7.86
CA MET A 145 -1.16 -13.65 -7.49
C MET A 145 -0.95 -13.88 -6.00
N SER A 146 -2.02 -14.23 -5.29
CA SER A 146 -1.96 -14.54 -3.86
C SER A 146 -2.72 -15.82 -3.59
N GLY A 147 -2.25 -16.59 -2.63
CA GLY A 147 -2.93 -17.81 -2.20
C GLY A 147 -2.69 -18.11 -0.74
N VAL A 148 -3.69 -18.69 -0.09
CA VAL A 148 -3.62 -19.13 1.31
C VAL A 148 -4.34 -20.46 1.44
N LEU A 149 -3.71 -21.38 2.17
CA LEU A 149 -4.26 -22.65 2.59
C LEU A 149 -4.33 -22.70 4.11
N ASN A 150 -5.45 -23.11 4.66
CA ASN A 150 -5.65 -23.29 6.10
C ASN A 150 -6.04 -24.72 6.39
N TYR A 151 -5.53 -25.25 7.48
CA TYR A 151 -5.91 -26.55 8.01
C TYR A 151 -6.36 -26.41 9.46
N GLN A 152 -7.56 -26.92 9.77
CA GLN A 152 -8.11 -26.90 11.13
C GLN A 152 -8.00 -28.28 11.78
N LEU A 153 -7.23 -28.35 12.86
CA LEU A 153 -7.05 -29.55 13.68
C LEU A 153 -7.58 -29.27 15.09
N LYS A 154 -8.83 -29.69 15.38
CA LYS A 154 -9.50 -29.43 16.68
C LYS A 154 -9.50 -27.94 17.03
N ALA A 155 -8.75 -27.53 18.07
CA ALA A 155 -8.59 -26.15 18.52
C ALA A 155 -7.51 -25.38 17.75
N TRP A 156 -6.64 -26.07 17.02
CA TRP A 156 -5.55 -25.49 16.27
C TRP A 156 -5.95 -25.14 14.84
N THR A 157 -5.38 -24.07 14.32
CA THR A 157 -5.47 -23.72 12.90
C THR A 157 -4.04 -23.44 12.42
N ILE A 158 -3.65 -24.07 11.33
CA ILE A 158 -2.35 -23.87 10.68
C ILE A 158 -2.65 -23.25 9.33
N GLY A 159 -1.99 -22.15 9.01
CA GLY A 159 -2.12 -21.45 7.75
C GLY A 159 -0.77 -21.30 7.04
N PHE A 160 -0.79 -21.45 5.73
CA PHE A 160 0.34 -21.18 4.86
C PHE A 160 -0.14 -20.39 3.65
N GLY A 161 0.64 -19.37 3.25
CA GLY A 161 0.26 -18.52 2.13
C GLY A 161 1.45 -17.91 1.40
N GLY A 162 1.14 -17.33 0.27
CA GLY A 162 2.11 -16.58 -0.54
C GLY A 162 1.44 -15.51 -1.37
N ASP A 163 2.21 -14.48 -1.67
CA ASP A 163 1.87 -13.40 -2.60
C ASP A 163 3.03 -13.22 -3.57
N PHE A 164 2.72 -13.07 -4.83
CA PHE A 164 3.68 -12.72 -5.88
C PHE A 164 3.17 -11.52 -6.65
N THR A 165 4.04 -10.53 -6.81
CA THR A 165 3.79 -9.35 -7.65
C THR A 165 4.90 -9.20 -8.67
N GLY A 166 4.53 -9.12 -9.94
CA GLY A 166 5.41 -8.79 -11.06
C GLY A 166 5.03 -7.44 -11.65
N ILE A 167 6.02 -6.54 -11.86
CA ILE A 167 5.78 -5.26 -12.53
C ILE A 167 6.81 -5.06 -13.62
N THR A 168 6.34 -4.60 -14.79
CA THR A 168 7.18 -4.03 -15.85
C THR A 168 6.75 -2.58 -16.07
N GLN A 169 7.69 -1.65 -15.96
CA GLN A 169 7.45 -0.22 -16.18
C GLN A 169 8.45 0.31 -17.19
N PHE A 170 8.00 1.11 -18.14
CA PHE A 170 8.87 1.70 -19.15
C PHE A 170 8.36 3.07 -19.62
N GLY A 171 9.32 3.91 -20.05
CA GLY A 171 9.08 5.20 -20.68
C GLY A 171 9.64 5.22 -22.10
N GLN A 172 9.01 6.01 -22.99
CA GLN A 172 9.43 6.10 -24.41
C GLN A 172 10.35 7.28 -24.69
N ARG A 173 10.39 8.29 -23.79
CA ARG A 173 11.21 9.49 -23.97
C ARG A 173 12.59 9.31 -23.31
N ASP A 174 13.64 9.74 -23.99
CA ASP A 174 15.02 9.66 -23.51
C ASP A 174 15.25 10.56 -22.26
N PRO A 175 16.02 10.09 -21.27
CA PRO A 175 16.50 8.72 -21.12
C PRO A 175 15.33 7.76 -20.90
N ARG A 176 15.35 6.60 -21.58
CA ARG A 176 14.25 5.61 -21.55
C ARG A 176 14.39 4.68 -20.34
N PRO A 177 13.68 4.95 -19.25
CA PRO A 177 13.71 4.05 -18.11
C PRO A 177 12.98 2.76 -18.43
N ARG A 178 13.54 1.65 -17.99
CA ARG A 178 12.89 0.36 -17.95
C ARG A 178 13.15 -0.31 -16.63
N SER A 179 12.08 -0.61 -15.93
CA SER A 179 12.12 -1.31 -14.66
C SER A 179 11.37 -2.64 -14.78
N ARG A 180 11.96 -3.72 -14.26
CA ARG A 180 11.35 -5.03 -14.11
C ARG A 180 11.53 -5.48 -12.68
N LEU A 181 10.44 -5.77 -12.00
CA LEU A 181 10.48 -6.21 -10.62
C LEU A 181 9.71 -7.52 -10.42
N GLY A 182 10.20 -8.29 -9.46
CA GLY A 182 9.50 -9.40 -8.83
C GLY A 182 9.50 -9.18 -7.32
N ASP A 183 8.35 -9.36 -6.71
CA ASP A 183 8.10 -9.22 -5.28
C ASP A 183 7.39 -10.48 -4.79
N PHE A 184 7.97 -11.17 -3.85
CA PHE A 184 7.47 -12.43 -3.36
C PHE A 184 7.38 -12.42 -1.84
N THR A 185 6.23 -12.80 -1.30
CA THR A 185 5.99 -12.94 0.14
C THR A 185 5.56 -14.36 0.44
N VAL A 186 6.16 -14.97 1.45
CA VAL A 186 5.67 -16.20 2.09
C VAL A 186 5.13 -15.86 3.47
N LEU A 187 4.12 -16.60 3.88
CA LEU A 187 3.40 -16.38 5.12
C LEU A 187 3.09 -17.72 5.78
N PHE A 188 3.31 -17.78 7.08
CA PHE A 188 2.93 -18.89 7.94
C PHE A 188 2.14 -18.36 9.13
N ALA A 189 1.08 -19.05 9.52
CA ALA A 189 0.26 -18.67 10.65
C ALA A 189 -0.13 -19.87 11.49
N LEU A 190 -0.16 -19.67 12.81
CA LEU A 190 -0.59 -20.64 13.80
C LEU A 190 -1.67 -19.99 14.67
N GLY A 191 -2.82 -20.63 14.76
CA GLY A 191 -3.94 -20.18 15.58
C GLY A 191 -4.33 -21.22 16.62
N TYR A 192 -4.77 -20.76 17.78
CA TYR A 192 -5.33 -21.60 18.84
C TYR A 192 -6.62 -21.02 19.37
N ARG A 193 -7.68 -21.82 19.39
CA ARG A 193 -9.01 -21.41 19.85
C ARG A 193 -9.18 -21.70 21.33
N LEU A 194 -9.32 -20.64 22.11
CA LEU A 194 -9.72 -20.64 23.50
C LEU A 194 -11.26 -20.50 23.61
N PRO A 195 -11.87 -20.72 24.78
CA PRO A 195 -13.32 -20.54 24.94
C PRO A 195 -13.84 -19.15 24.59
N TRP A 196 -13.08 -18.09 24.84
CA TRP A 196 -13.50 -16.70 24.68
C TRP A 196 -12.68 -15.93 23.63
N TYR A 197 -11.51 -16.41 23.29
CA TYR A 197 -10.58 -15.81 22.35
C TYR A 197 -9.99 -16.82 21.38
N ALA A 198 -9.65 -16.37 20.19
CA ALA A 198 -8.69 -17.05 19.32
C ALA A 198 -7.36 -16.28 19.39
N LEU A 199 -6.31 -16.97 19.79
CA LEU A 199 -4.94 -16.48 19.75
C LEU A 199 -4.35 -16.85 18.39
N SER A 200 -3.64 -15.95 17.74
CA SER A 200 -2.93 -16.24 16.52
C SER A 200 -1.56 -15.58 16.47
N LEU A 201 -0.61 -16.32 15.92
CA LEU A 201 0.72 -15.84 15.60
C LEU A 201 0.94 -16.03 14.11
N GLU A 202 1.32 -14.96 13.41
CA GLU A 202 1.65 -14.96 12.00
C GLU A 202 3.08 -14.49 11.81
N GLY A 203 3.84 -15.19 10.97
CA GLY A 203 5.15 -14.78 10.50
C GLY A 203 5.13 -14.62 8.98
N SER A 204 5.79 -13.59 8.46
CA SER A 204 5.97 -13.46 7.01
C SER A 204 7.40 -13.04 6.65
N TYR A 205 7.82 -13.45 5.46
CA TYR A 205 9.05 -13.01 4.85
C TYR A 205 8.76 -12.53 3.43
N ARG A 206 9.21 -11.32 3.08
CA ARG A 206 9.07 -10.70 1.77
C ARG A 206 10.44 -10.47 1.16
N TYR A 207 10.57 -10.81 -0.10
CA TYR A 207 11.74 -10.55 -0.93
C TYR A 207 11.33 -9.85 -2.21
N TYR A 208 12.00 -8.72 -2.49
CA TYR A 208 11.77 -7.89 -3.66
C TYR A 208 13.08 -7.70 -4.42
N SER A 209 12.99 -7.78 -5.74
CA SER A 209 14.11 -7.50 -6.64
C SER A 209 13.63 -6.72 -7.85
N GLU A 210 14.21 -5.54 -8.07
CA GLU A 210 13.96 -4.70 -9.24
C GLU A 210 15.25 -4.53 -10.04
N SER A 211 15.18 -4.86 -11.33
CA SER A 211 16.24 -4.54 -12.30
C SER A 211 15.82 -3.29 -13.07
N PHE A 212 16.60 -2.26 -12.91
CA PHE A 212 16.39 -0.96 -13.52
C PHE A 212 17.46 -0.71 -14.59
N SER A 213 17.06 -0.23 -15.78
CA SER A 213 17.97 0.15 -16.86
C SER A 213 17.55 1.46 -17.51
N LEU A 214 18.52 2.24 -17.92
CA LEU A 214 18.35 3.46 -18.70
C LEU A 214 18.97 3.27 -20.09
N GLN A 215 18.25 3.69 -21.11
CA GLN A 215 18.74 3.69 -22.48
C GLN A 215 18.62 5.10 -23.06
N ASN A 216 19.74 5.68 -23.49
CA ASN A 216 19.78 6.89 -24.31
C ASN A 216 19.95 6.48 -25.77
N LYS A 217 19.01 6.86 -26.65
CA LYS A 217 19.10 6.64 -28.09
C LYS A 217 19.70 7.85 -28.83
N GLN A 218 19.55 9.05 -28.27
CA GLN A 218 20.13 10.26 -28.80
C GLN A 218 21.51 10.47 -28.14
N GLU A 219 22.58 10.32 -28.90
CA GLU A 219 23.95 10.46 -28.38
C GLU A 219 24.29 11.88 -27.95
N ASP A 220 23.68 12.89 -28.56
CA ASP A 220 23.95 14.31 -28.34
C ASP A 220 23.18 14.92 -27.16
N ARG A 221 22.18 14.24 -26.65
CA ARG A 221 21.33 14.71 -25.54
C ARG A 221 21.42 13.80 -24.34
N GLN A 222 22.25 14.20 -23.39
CA GLN A 222 22.44 13.50 -22.14
C GLN A 222 21.69 14.24 -21.01
N ASP A 223 20.40 13.95 -20.82
CA ASP A 223 19.69 14.47 -19.66
C ASP A 223 20.25 13.76 -18.40
N PRO A 224 20.76 14.51 -17.42
CA PRO A 224 21.43 13.92 -16.27
C PRO A 224 20.45 13.17 -15.38
N VAL A 225 20.85 12.01 -14.91
CA VAL A 225 20.18 11.23 -13.90
C VAL A 225 20.92 11.36 -12.59
N TYR A 226 20.21 11.52 -11.50
CA TYR A 226 20.76 11.79 -10.19
C TYR A 226 20.35 10.70 -9.20
N TYR A 227 21.21 10.48 -8.21
CA TYR A 227 20.91 9.64 -7.08
C TYR A 227 20.45 10.52 -5.91
N HIS A 228 19.20 10.35 -5.49
CA HIS A 228 18.63 11.12 -4.40
C HIS A 228 19.16 10.60 -3.06
N LEU A 229 19.60 11.50 -2.18
CA LEU A 229 20.14 11.19 -0.87
C LEU A 229 19.21 11.61 0.27
N GLY A 230 18.06 12.16 -0.06
CA GLY A 230 17.07 12.69 0.89
C GLY A 230 17.17 14.21 1.05
N VAL A 231 16.06 14.81 1.48
CA VAL A 231 15.92 16.24 1.83
C VAL A 231 16.43 17.19 0.76
N GLY A 232 16.25 16.84 -0.52
CA GLY A 232 16.68 17.67 -1.66
C GLY A 232 18.16 17.58 -2.02
N LEU A 233 18.90 16.65 -1.43
CA LEU A 233 20.27 16.33 -1.80
C LEU A 233 20.34 15.34 -2.95
N TYR A 234 21.29 15.55 -3.86
CA TYR A 234 21.46 14.75 -5.06
C TYR A 234 22.93 14.49 -5.31
N ASP A 235 23.25 13.26 -5.68
CA ASP A 235 24.60 12.85 -6.01
C ASP A 235 24.75 12.68 -7.52
N HIS A 236 25.79 13.27 -8.07
CA HIS A 236 26.19 13.18 -9.48
C HIS A 236 27.04 11.96 -9.80
N ARG A 237 27.56 11.24 -8.80
CA ARG A 237 28.46 10.10 -8.99
C ARG A 237 27.87 9.00 -9.87
N LEU A 238 26.57 8.97 -9.98
CA LEU A 238 25.81 8.09 -10.86
C LEU A 238 25.21 8.81 -12.07
N SER A 239 25.59 10.06 -12.33
CA SER A 239 25.19 10.76 -13.55
C SER A 239 25.91 10.16 -14.74
N LEU A 240 25.33 9.12 -15.25
CA LEU A 240 25.88 8.16 -16.19
C LEU A 240 25.79 8.73 -17.58
N ALA A 241 26.79 9.46 -17.90
CA ALA A 241 26.93 10.15 -19.16
C ALA A 241 27.13 9.21 -20.36
N LYS A 242 27.36 7.91 -20.19
CA LYS A 242 27.80 7.06 -21.30
C LYS A 242 27.06 5.71 -21.32
N ARG A 243 25.97 5.63 -22.10
CA ARG A 243 25.32 4.39 -22.52
C ARG A 243 24.53 3.65 -21.42
N THR A 244 23.98 2.54 -21.71
CA THR A 244 23.08 1.74 -20.91
C THR A 244 23.64 1.39 -19.53
N GLU A 245 23.06 1.94 -18.46
CA GLU A 245 23.39 1.50 -17.12
C GLU A 245 22.24 0.75 -16.48
N SER A 246 22.60 -0.25 -15.70
CA SER A 246 21.64 -1.08 -14.99
C SER A 246 21.94 -1.01 -13.51
N LEU A 247 20.90 -0.79 -12.73
CA LEU A 247 20.92 -0.88 -11.29
C LEU A 247 20.01 -1.99 -10.82
N ARG A 248 20.34 -2.58 -9.70
CA ARG A 248 19.49 -3.56 -9.07
C ARG A 248 19.11 -3.08 -7.67
N TYR A 249 17.82 -2.94 -7.43
CA TYR A 249 17.27 -2.67 -6.12
C TYR A 249 16.80 -3.97 -5.48
N LEU A 250 17.20 -4.18 -4.24
CA LEU A 250 16.86 -5.36 -3.46
C LEU A 250 16.25 -4.94 -2.14
N PHE A 251 15.17 -5.61 -1.75
CA PHE A 251 14.50 -5.38 -0.46
C PHE A 251 14.15 -6.72 0.16
N SER A 252 14.29 -6.82 1.47
CA SER A 252 13.78 -7.94 2.26
C SER A 252 13.12 -7.45 3.52
N SER A 253 12.09 -8.13 3.97
CA SER A 253 11.48 -7.85 5.27
C SER A 253 10.98 -9.10 5.94
N GLY A 254 11.13 -9.14 7.27
CA GLY A 254 10.49 -10.11 8.15
C GLY A 254 9.41 -9.42 8.97
N SER A 255 8.29 -10.09 9.21
CA SER A 255 7.28 -9.59 10.14
C SER A 255 6.76 -10.70 11.07
N ALA A 256 6.35 -10.29 12.27
CA ALA A 256 5.61 -11.12 13.21
C ALA A 256 4.37 -10.36 13.67
N VAL A 257 3.23 -11.02 13.68
CA VAL A 257 1.94 -10.44 14.11
C VAL A 257 1.32 -11.36 15.15
N LEU A 258 1.04 -10.81 16.32
CA LEU A 258 0.29 -11.47 17.38
C LEU A 258 -1.11 -10.87 17.43
N GLN A 259 -2.14 -11.70 17.40
CA GLN A 259 -3.53 -11.26 17.43
C GLN A 259 -4.35 -12.06 18.46
N LEU A 260 -5.15 -11.35 19.22
CA LEU A 260 -6.18 -11.88 20.09
C LEU A 260 -7.54 -11.47 19.53
N ALA A 261 -8.25 -12.41 18.92
CA ALA A 261 -9.57 -12.18 18.33
C ALA A 261 -10.67 -12.69 19.25
N PRO A 262 -11.67 -11.87 19.62
CA PRO A 262 -12.74 -12.28 20.51
C PRO A 262 -13.68 -13.31 19.84
N LEU A 263 -14.06 -14.34 20.59
CA LEU A 263 -15.08 -15.32 20.20
C LEU A 263 -16.45 -15.01 20.86
N VAL A 264 -16.46 -14.05 21.78
CA VAL A 264 -17.67 -13.59 22.50
C VAL A 264 -17.90 -12.11 22.27
N ARG A 265 -19.14 -11.68 22.46
CA ARG A 265 -19.53 -10.28 22.27
C ARG A 265 -18.86 -9.39 23.32
N TYR A 266 -18.65 -8.12 22.96
CA TYR A 266 -18.10 -7.06 23.83
C TYR A 266 -16.66 -7.27 24.31
N CYS A 267 -15.94 -8.22 23.73
CA CYS A 267 -14.52 -8.37 23.98
C CYS A 267 -13.69 -7.68 22.91
N PRO A 268 -12.59 -7.01 23.28
CA PRO A 268 -11.76 -6.32 22.31
C PRO A 268 -10.92 -7.30 21.47
N LEU A 269 -10.74 -6.94 20.19
CA LEU A 269 -9.66 -7.49 19.38
C LEU A 269 -8.41 -6.69 19.66
N VAL A 270 -7.30 -7.37 19.94
CA VAL A 270 -5.99 -6.76 20.14
C VAL A 270 -5.03 -7.33 19.13
N GLN A 271 -4.26 -6.46 18.48
CA GLN A 271 -3.22 -6.86 17.55
C GLN A 271 -1.93 -6.12 17.86
N PHE A 272 -0.83 -6.84 17.78
CA PHE A 272 0.51 -6.31 17.86
C PHE A 272 1.33 -6.84 16.69
N ALA A 273 2.04 -5.96 15.99
CA ALA A 273 2.88 -6.33 14.87
C ALA A 273 4.27 -5.71 14.99
N TYR A 274 5.28 -6.49 14.66
CA TYR A 274 6.65 -6.02 14.49
C TYR A 274 7.13 -6.34 13.07
N ARG A 275 7.82 -5.38 12.42
CA ARG A 275 8.38 -5.55 11.09
C ARG A 275 9.81 -5.03 11.05
N SER A 276 10.69 -5.80 10.46
CA SER A 276 12.07 -5.39 10.16
C SER A 276 12.27 -5.44 8.66
N LYS A 277 12.82 -4.37 8.10
CA LYS A 277 12.98 -4.19 6.65
C LYS A 277 14.41 -3.79 6.35
N ASN A 278 14.95 -4.34 5.26
CA ASN A 278 16.26 -3.98 4.73
C ASN A 278 16.16 -3.76 3.23
N SER A 279 16.70 -2.67 2.73
CA SER A 279 16.73 -2.35 1.31
C SER A 279 18.08 -1.78 0.89
N PHE A 280 18.52 -2.09 -0.32
CA PHE A 280 19.76 -1.54 -0.88
C PHE A 280 19.73 -1.50 -2.41
N GLY A 281 20.48 -0.54 -2.98
CA GLY A 281 20.76 -0.46 -4.40
C GLY A 281 22.15 -1.00 -4.73
N ARG A 282 22.27 -1.76 -5.82
CA ARG A 282 23.54 -2.27 -6.36
C ARG A 282 23.78 -1.78 -7.79
N SER A 283 25.02 -1.45 -8.10
CA SER A 283 25.48 -1.30 -9.49
C SER A 283 25.62 -2.66 -10.20
N LEU A 284 25.82 -2.66 -11.51
CA LEU A 284 26.17 -3.89 -12.27
C LEU A 284 27.43 -4.58 -11.74
N ALA A 285 28.39 -3.81 -11.21
CA ALA A 285 29.59 -4.35 -10.59
C ALA A 285 29.36 -4.99 -9.21
N TYR A 286 28.07 -5.23 -8.84
CA TYR A 286 27.65 -5.78 -7.54
C TYR A 286 28.02 -4.92 -6.31
N THR A 287 28.43 -3.69 -6.54
CA THR A 287 28.78 -2.74 -5.47
C THR A 287 27.52 -2.20 -4.84
N LYS A 288 27.36 -2.31 -3.53
CA LYS A 288 26.28 -1.65 -2.79
C LYS A 288 26.52 -0.15 -2.78
N LEU A 289 25.55 0.64 -3.20
CA LEU A 289 25.66 2.10 -3.22
C LEU A 289 25.21 2.74 -1.91
N ALA A 290 24.12 2.23 -1.38
CA ALA A 290 23.51 2.66 -0.13
C ALA A 290 22.63 1.54 0.43
N GLU A 291 22.32 1.64 1.71
CA GLU A 291 21.48 0.67 2.43
C GLU A 291 20.50 1.39 3.37
N VAL A 292 19.30 0.87 3.50
CA VAL A 292 18.28 1.41 4.41
C VAL A 292 17.75 0.28 5.30
N PHE A 293 17.74 0.53 6.60
CA PHE A 293 17.10 -0.31 7.61
C PHE A 293 15.88 0.39 8.17
N GLU A 294 14.80 -0.34 8.33
CA GLU A 294 13.60 0.16 8.98
C GLU A 294 13.06 -0.86 9.98
N GLN A 295 12.69 -0.36 11.15
CA GLN A 295 11.97 -1.12 12.17
C GLN A 295 10.62 -0.46 12.40
N GLU A 296 9.58 -1.27 12.47
CA GLU A 296 8.20 -0.82 12.62
C GLU A 296 7.50 -1.63 13.69
N VAL A 297 6.84 -0.94 14.60
CA VAL A 297 6.01 -1.51 15.66
C VAL A 297 4.60 -0.95 15.51
N GLU A 298 3.60 -1.81 15.55
CA GLU A 298 2.19 -1.44 15.45
C GLU A 298 1.37 -2.13 16.52
N GLY A 299 0.55 -1.34 17.23
CA GLY A 299 -0.42 -1.83 18.20
C GLY A 299 -1.83 -1.35 17.82
N GLN A 300 -2.82 -2.22 17.88
CA GLN A 300 -4.22 -1.91 17.56
C GLN A 300 -5.17 -2.55 18.57
N LEU A 301 -6.23 -1.79 18.89
CA LEU A 301 -7.35 -2.22 19.72
C LEU A 301 -8.64 -1.93 19.00
N PHE A 302 -9.59 -2.87 19.00
CA PHE A 302 -10.87 -2.72 18.36
C PHE A 302 -11.96 -3.37 19.21
N LEU A 303 -12.98 -2.60 19.59
CA LEU A 303 -14.08 -3.02 20.44
C LEU A 303 -15.41 -3.01 19.65
N PRO A 304 -15.97 -4.17 19.30
CA PRO A 304 -17.28 -4.28 18.68
C PRO A 304 -18.37 -4.29 19.77
N ILE A 305 -19.42 -3.46 19.58
CA ILE A 305 -20.59 -3.37 20.44
C ILE A 305 -21.83 -3.59 19.59
N SER A 306 -22.69 -4.54 19.94
CA SER A 306 -23.87 -4.87 19.15
C SER A 306 -25.12 -4.93 20.00
N TYR A 307 -26.14 -4.20 19.59
CA TYR A 307 -27.47 -4.20 20.22
C TYR A 307 -28.56 -4.29 19.15
N GLY A 308 -29.26 -5.42 19.10
CA GLY A 308 -30.27 -5.67 18.07
C GLY A 308 -29.68 -5.59 16.65
N THR A 309 -30.25 -4.71 15.84
CA THR A 309 -29.79 -4.44 14.45
C THR A 309 -28.68 -3.39 14.37
N HIS A 310 -28.31 -2.80 15.51
CA HIS A 310 -27.31 -1.74 15.63
C HIS A 310 -25.94 -2.32 16.02
N HIS A 311 -24.92 -1.96 15.28
CA HIS A 311 -23.54 -2.37 15.53
C HIS A 311 -22.68 -1.12 15.58
N LEU A 312 -22.06 -0.88 16.72
CA LEU A 312 -21.07 0.18 16.95
C LEU A 312 -19.69 -0.47 17.09
N SER A 313 -18.69 0.13 16.50
CA SER A 313 -17.33 -0.33 16.66
C SER A 313 -16.42 0.86 16.96
N LEU A 314 -15.62 0.71 18.01
CA LEU A 314 -14.61 1.68 18.42
C LEU A 314 -13.24 1.06 18.22
N GLY A 315 -12.31 1.79 17.65
CA GLY A 315 -10.97 1.30 17.44
C GLY A 315 -9.92 2.38 17.64
N GLY A 316 -8.73 1.95 17.99
CA GLY A 316 -7.57 2.82 18.10
C GLY A 316 -6.30 2.05 17.78
N GLY A 317 -5.27 2.76 17.34
CA GLY A 317 -3.98 2.15 17.06
C GLY A 317 -2.86 3.16 17.03
N VAL A 318 -1.65 2.65 17.20
CA VAL A 318 -0.41 3.38 17.07
C VAL A 318 0.54 2.61 16.18
N LEU A 319 1.17 3.30 15.25
CA LEU A 319 2.27 2.80 14.43
C LEU A 319 3.46 3.71 14.65
N SER A 320 4.60 3.11 14.97
CA SER A 320 5.88 3.81 15.09
C SER A 320 6.88 3.13 14.19
N SER A 321 7.59 3.89 13.36
CA SER A 321 8.70 3.37 12.55
C SER A 321 9.92 4.26 12.67
N GLN A 322 11.09 3.61 12.68
CA GLN A 322 12.39 4.23 12.59
C GLN A 322 13.14 3.65 11.41
N ARG A 323 13.67 4.54 10.57
CA ARG A 323 14.41 4.20 9.36
C ARG A 323 15.75 4.87 9.38
N SER A 324 16.83 4.11 9.17
CA SER A 324 18.22 4.59 9.08
C SER A 324 18.78 4.32 7.70
N GLY A 325 19.39 5.32 7.09
CA GLY A 325 20.04 5.24 5.79
C GLY A 325 21.55 5.37 5.89
N TYR A 326 22.25 4.49 5.19
CA TYR A 326 23.70 4.39 5.17
C TYR A 326 24.23 4.63 3.77
N GLU A 327 25.21 5.51 3.64
CA GLU A 327 26.03 5.65 2.44
C GLU A 327 27.26 4.76 2.57
N ILE A 328 27.66 4.14 1.47
CA ILE A 328 28.77 3.18 1.43
C ILE A 328 29.83 3.69 0.47
N ASP A 329 31.02 3.91 0.99
CA ASP A 329 32.19 4.31 0.24
C ASP A 329 33.10 3.11 -0.01
N TYR A 330 33.72 3.06 -1.20
CA TYR A 330 34.59 1.99 -1.64
C TYR A 330 35.97 2.50 -1.99
N GLU A 331 36.98 1.70 -1.68
CA GLU A 331 38.32 1.87 -2.18
C GLU A 331 38.71 0.76 -3.16
N LEU A 332 39.57 1.09 -4.11
CA LEU A 332 40.13 0.12 -5.05
C LEU A 332 41.33 -0.55 -4.41
N HIS A 333 41.23 -1.82 -4.10
CA HIS A 333 42.31 -2.65 -3.59
C HIS A 333 42.98 -3.42 -4.73
N VAL A 334 44.27 -3.31 -4.87
CA VAL A 334 45.06 -4.07 -5.87
C VAL A 334 45.27 -5.46 -5.31
N VAL A 335 44.62 -6.45 -5.90
CA VAL A 335 44.75 -7.86 -5.50
C VAL A 335 45.96 -8.51 -6.15
N ASN A 336 46.30 -8.10 -7.38
CA ASN A 336 47.47 -8.54 -8.13
C ASN A 336 48.06 -7.36 -8.92
N ALA A 337 49.35 -7.23 -8.90
CA ALA A 337 50.07 -6.16 -9.60
C ALA A 337 50.26 -6.49 -11.07
N GLU A 338 50.45 -7.76 -11.41
CA GLU A 338 50.69 -8.22 -12.79
C GLU A 338 49.99 -9.59 -13.06
N PRO A 339 48.94 -9.64 -13.87
CA PRO A 339 48.21 -8.48 -14.43
C PRO A 339 47.49 -7.68 -13.32
N ARG A 340 47.33 -6.36 -13.49
CA ARG A 340 46.70 -5.50 -12.51
C ARG A 340 45.26 -5.85 -12.31
N ILE A 341 44.99 -6.59 -11.25
CA ILE A 341 43.63 -6.97 -10.82
C ILE A 341 43.29 -6.08 -9.63
N THR A 342 42.17 -5.35 -9.72
CA THR A 342 41.69 -4.50 -8.65
C THR A 342 40.31 -5.02 -8.18
N GLU A 343 40.13 -5.04 -6.87
CA GLU A 343 38.87 -5.37 -6.21
C GLU A 343 38.33 -4.11 -5.51
N GLN A 344 37.02 -3.86 -5.59
CA GLN A 344 36.36 -2.83 -4.81
C GLN A 344 36.02 -3.40 -3.42
N ARG A 345 36.61 -2.81 -2.39
CA ARG A 345 36.30 -3.16 -0.99
C ARG A 345 35.54 -2.05 -0.31
N GLU A 346 34.54 -2.40 0.49
CA GLU A 346 33.84 -1.46 1.34
C GLU A 346 34.85 -0.85 2.33
N TYR A 347 35.07 0.47 2.21
CA TYR A 347 36.00 1.22 3.04
C TYR A 347 35.30 1.79 4.27
N GLN A 348 34.14 2.42 4.04
CA GLN A 348 33.39 3.10 5.09
C GLN A 348 31.90 2.96 4.85
N ARG A 349 31.17 2.78 5.96
CA ARG A 349 29.70 2.79 6.01
C ARG A 349 29.29 3.86 7.02
N THR A 350 28.62 4.90 6.54
CA THR A 350 28.24 6.05 7.36
C THR A 350 26.74 6.20 7.41
N GLU A 351 26.16 6.29 8.63
CA GLU A 351 24.76 6.64 8.78
C GLU A 351 24.59 8.13 8.48
N THR A 352 23.92 8.43 7.39
CA THR A 352 23.74 9.81 6.91
C THR A 352 22.31 10.28 7.00
N TRP A 353 21.35 9.36 7.03
CA TRP A 353 19.93 9.69 7.03
C TRP A 353 19.15 8.94 8.11
N ILE A 354 18.29 9.66 8.82
CA ILE A 354 17.38 9.11 9.83
C ILE A 354 15.97 9.61 9.56
N GLY A 355 15.01 8.69 9.54
CA GLY A 355 13.59 8.98 9.43
C GLY A 355 12.82 8.37 10.60
N GLN A 356 11.92 9.14 11.19
CA GLN A 356 11.02 8.69 12.24
C GLN A 356 9.58 9.03 11.84
N LYS A 357 8.70 8.05 11.93
CA LYS A 357 7.28 8.22 11.66
C LYS A 357 6.47 7.68 12.83
N THR A 358 5.47 8.43 13.26
CA THR A 358 4.49 7.99 14.26
C THR A 358 3.10 8.36 13.77
N ASP A 359 2.20 7.38 13.74
CA ASP A 359 0.80 7.55 13.37
C ASP A 359 -0.09 7.06 14.53
N TYR A 360 -0.93 7.94 15.04
CA TYR A 360 -2.02 7.61 15.97
C TYR A 360 -3.32 7.58 15.19
N ARG A 361 -4.15 6.56 15.40
CA ARG A 361 -5.38 6.36 14.63
C ARG A 361 -6.55 6.08 15.56
N GLY A 362 -7.72 6.61 15.21
CA GLY A 362 -9.00 6.33 15.86
C GLY A 362 -10.05 5.97 14.83
N LEU A 363 -10.90 5.01 15.16
CA LEU A 363 -12.03 4.56 14.34
C LEU A 363 -13.30 4.61 15.16
N LEU A 364 -14.34 5.15 14.53
CA LEU A 364 -15.73 5.01 14.94
C LEU A 364 -16.52 4.48 13.76
N SER A 365 -17.16 3.32 13.90
CA SER A 365 -18.00 2.74 12.86
C SER A 365 -19.38 2.40 13.43
N TYR A 366 -20.41 2.83 12.75
CA TYR A 366 -21.79 2.51 13.04
C TYR A 366 -22.42 1.79 11.85
N ARG A 367 -23.13 0.70 12.12
CA ARG A 367 -23.89 -0.04 11.13
C ARG A 367 -25.27 -0.38 11.68
N ASN A 368 -26.29 -0.15 10.84
CA ASN A 368 -27.65 -0.58 11.10
C ASN A 368 -28.12 -1.47 9.94
N THR A 369 -28.73 -2.60 10.27
CA THR A 369 -29.28 -3.55 9.28
C THR A 369 -30.74 -3.79 9.61
N THR A 370 -31.64 -3.07 8.95
CA THR A 370 -33.08 -3.12 9.20
C THR A 370 -33.81 -3.58 7.93
N GLY A 371 -34.34 -4.81 7.93
CA GLY A 371 -35.10 -5.35 6.81
C GLY A 371 -34.35 -5.30 5.48
N LYS A 372 -34.84 -4.49 4.53
CA LYS A 372 -34.26 -4.32 3.18
C LYS A 372 -33.20 -3.23 3.10
N TYR A 373 -32.87 -2.56 4.20
CA TYR A 373 -31.90 -1.48 4.22
C TYR A 373 -30.71 -1.81 5.12
N GLN A 374 -29.54 -1.40 4.67
CA GLN A 374 -28.33 -1.39 5.46
C GLN A 374 -27.71 0.00 5.37
N LEU A 375 -27.53 0.63 6.52
CA LEU A 375 -26.78 1.89 6.66
C LEU A 375 -25.47 1.63 7.39
N ARG A 376 -24.40 2.22 6.91
CA ARG A 376 -23.11 2.21 7.58
C ARG A 376 -22.50 3.59 7.53
N MET A 377 -21.92 4.03 8.63
CA MET A 377 -21.17 5.27 8.77
C MET A 377 -19.84 4.95 9.43
N ASP A 378 -18.76 5.42 8.85
CA ASP A 378 -17.42 5.22 9.37
C ASP A 378 -16.71 6.56 9.47
N TYR A 379 -16.08 6.81 10.61
CA TYR A 379 -15.17 7.92 10.81
C TYR A 379 -13.80 7.37 11.21
N VAL A 380 -12.77 7.79 10.50
CA VAL A 380 -11.37 7.49 10.82
C VAL A 380 -10.63 8.79 10.97
N GLY A 381 -10.12 9.04 12.16
CA GLY A 381 -9.21 10.15 12.43
C GLY A 381 -7.80 9.63 12.65
N SER A 382 -6.78 10.31 12.12
CA SER A 382 -5.40 10.01 12.47
C SER A 382 -4.58 11.28 12.62
N PHE A 383 -3.58 11.20 13.51
CA PHE A 383 -2.53 12.18 13.66
C PHE A 383 -1.21 11.54 13.25
N SER A 384 -0.54 12.10 12.25
CA SER A 384 0.73 11.61 11.76
C SER A 384 1.85 12.62 12.01
N SER A 385 3.01 12.12 12.44
CA SER A 385 4.24 12.88 12.57
C SER A 385 5.33 12.19 11.78
N LEU A 386 6.00 12.91 10.90
CA LEU A 386 7.13 12.47 10.10
C LEU A 386 8.30 13.42 10.33
N ASN A 387 9.44 12.89 10.75
CA ASN A 387 10.68 13.65 10.89
C ASN A 387 11.77 12.93 10.12
N THR A 388 12.45 13.64 9.24
CA THR A 388 13.61 13.13 8.50
C THR A 388 14.78 14.08 8.62
N ARG A 389 16.00 13.54 8.75
CA ARG A 389 17.24 14.31 8.95
C ARG A 389 18.35 13.71 8.11
N TYR A 390 19.24 14.55 7.63
CA TYR A 390 20.42 14.16 6.90
C TYR A 390 21.66 14.85 7.47
N LYS A 391 22.75 14.10 7.65
CA LYS A 391 24.06 14.56 8.19
C LYS A 391 23.91 15.43 9.45
N GLN A 392 23.41 14.83 10.53
CA GLN A 392 23.32 15.48 11.86
C GLN A 392 22.60 16.85 11.83
N ASP A 393 21.41 16.88 11.20
CA ASP A 393 20.54 18.07 11.11
C ASP A 393 21.04 19.20 10.17
N ALA A 394 22.04 18.95 9.32
CA ALA A 394 22.40 19.92 8.28
C ALA A 394 21.19 20.24 7.39
N TYR A 395 20.40 19.19 7.06
CA TYR A 395 19.15 19.28 6.31
C TYR A 395 18.07 18.43 7.00
N TYR A 396 16.86 18.91 7.01
CA TYR A 396 15.75 18.21 7.68
C TYR A 396 14.40 18.52 7.05
N PHE A 397 13.47 17.61 7.25
CA PHE A 397 12.05 17.75 6.94
C PHE A 397 11.24 17.21 8.11
N SER A 398 10.34 18.02 8.63
CA SER A 398 9.41 17.64 9.69
C SER A 398 8.01 18.07 9.33
N GLN A 399 7.08 17.15 9.42
CA GLN A 399 5.67 17.39 9.16
C GLN A 399 4.79 16.74 10.22
N ARG A 400 3.75 17.46 10.63
CA ARG A 400 2.63 16.91 11.40
C ARG A 400 1.34 17.19 10.66
N ALA A 401 0.45 16.21 10.60
CA ALA A 401 -0.82 16.36 9.91
C ALA A 401 -1.93 15.58 10.63
N ILE A 402 -3.14 16.13 10.60
CA ILE A 402 -4.37 15.43 10.93
C ILE A 402 -4.99 14.95 9.63
N LYS A 403 -5.37 13.68 9.58
CA LYS A 403 -6.07 13.08 8.46
C LYS A 403 -7.43 12.60 8.95
N GLN A 404 -8.46 12.86 8.18
CA GLN A 404 -9.83 12.51 8.51
C GLN A 404 -10.50 11.85 7.32
N LEU A 405 -11.18 10.75 7.56
CA LEU A 405 -12.02 10.07 6.59
C LEU A 405 -13.41 9.89 7.19
N LEU A 406 -14.41 10.38 6.50
CA LEU A 406 -15.81 10.13 6.78
C LEU A 406 -16.39 9.33 5.61
N SER A 407 -17.05 8.22 5.89
CA SER A 407 -17.72 7.39 4.88
C SER A 407 -19.15 7.10 5.30
N ALA A 408 -20.08 7.20 4.38
CA ALA A 408 -21.46 6.81 4.55
C ALA A 408 -21.87 5.87 3.43
N THR A 409 -22.36 4.67 3.76
CA THR A 409 -22.82 3.68 2.80
C THR A 409 -24.28 3.38 3.09
N CYS A 410 -25.12 3.50 2.08
CA CYS A 410 -26.51 3.06 2.11
C CYS A 410 -26.69 1.96 1.08
N GLN A 411 -27.18 0.81 1.52
CA GLN A 411 -27.51 -0.31 0.64
C GLN A 411 -29.00 -0.66 0.79
N ARG A 412 -29.65 -0.85 -0.34
CA ARG A 412 -31.04 -1.28 -0.40
C ARG A 412 -31.16 -2.59 -1.18
N PHE A 413 -31.83 -3.56 -0.60
CA PHE A 413 -32.10 -4.85 -1.22
C PHE A 413 -33.54 -4.88 -1.74
N PHE A 414 -33.70 -5.25 -2.99
CA PHE A 414 -34.93 -5.62 -3.63
C PHE A 414 -34.92 -7.16 -3.85
N ASP A 415 -35.97 -7.74 -4.39
CA ASP A 415 -36.03 -9.20 -4.54
C ASP A 415 -34.86 -9.76 -5.39
N ARG A 416 -34.64 -9.18 -6.56
CA ARG A 416 -33.52 -9.56 -7.47
C ARG A 416 -32.49 -8.46 -7.68
N TRP A 417 -32.74 -7.25 -7.20
CA TRP A 417 -31.86 -6.11 -7.36
C TRP A 417 -31.32 -5.66 -6.03
N ASP A 418 -30.16 -5.09 -6.05
CA ASP A 418 -29.63 -4.31 -4.95
C ASP A 418 -28.95 -3.05 -5.46
N ALA A 419 -29.01 -1.99 -4.69
CA ALA A 419 -28.36 -0.72 -4.98
C ALA A 419 -27.53 -0.31 -3.78
N VAL A 420 -26.34 0.19 -4.04
CA VAL A 420 -25.40 0.70 -3.04
C VAL A 420 -25.01 2.11 -3.42
N LEU A 421 -25.15 3.03 -2.49
CA LEU A 421 -24.57 4.37 -2.55
C LEU A 421 -23.54 4.50 -1.45
N ASN A 422 -22.31 4.83 -1.81
CA ASN A 422 -21.25 5.13 -0.85
C ASN A 422 -20.73 6.55 -1.12
N LEU A 423 -20.66 7.37 -0.08
CA LEU A 423 -20.10 8.71 -0.11
C LEU A 423 -18.92 8.75 0.88
N GLN A 424 -17.80 9.27 0.43
CA GLN A 424 -16.60 9.39 1.24
C GLN A 424 -16.05 10.81 1.14
N GLY A 425 -15.71 11.39 2.29
CA GLY A 425 -14.98 12.64 2.39
C GLY A 425 -13.63 12.39 3.07
N TYR A 426 -12.55 12.83 2.47
CA TYR A 426 -11.20 12.73 3.02
C TYR A 426 -10.57 14.12 3.12
N ALA A 427 -9.92 14.39 4.23
CA ALA A 427 -9.21 15.64 4.48
C ALA A 427 -7.83 15.36 5.08
N VAL A 428 -6.82 16.10 4.62
CA VAL A 428 -5.50 16.17 5.24
C VAL A 428 -5.24 17.62 5.63
N LEU A 429 -5.04 17.84 6.92
CA LEU A 429 -4.83 19.15 7.51
C LEU A 429 -3.43 19.19 8.13
N PRO A 430 -2.44 19.81 7.46
CA PRO A 430 -1.13 20.03 8.06
C PRO A 430 -1.25 20.91 9.29
N THR A 431 -0.65 20.50 10.41
CA THR A 431 -0.65 21.26 11.68
C THR A 431 0.68 21.93 11.94
N SER A 432 1.76 21.37 11.48
CA SER A 432 3.08 21.99 11.49
C SER A 432 3.94 21.43 10.39
N HIS A 433 4.79 22.30 9.86
CA HIS A 433 5.79 21.95 8.85
C HIS A 433 7.07 22.74 9.10
N LYS A 434 8.21 22.07 9.01
CA LYS A 434 9.53 22.68 9.03
C LYS A 434 10.41 21.93 8.06
N ALA A 435 11.09 22.64 7.19
CA ALA A 435 12.02 22.05 6.26
C ALA A 435 13.25 22.93 6.09
N LYS A 436 14.40 22.29 5.91
CA LYS A 436 15.62 22.88 5.41
C LYS A 436 16.16 21.99 4.33
N TRP A 437 15.88 22.36 3.07
CA TRP A 437 16.26 21.60 1.89
C TRP A 437 17.68 21.97 1.44
N ALA A 438 18.39 21.00 0.90
CA ALA A 438 19.62 21.28 0.15
C ALA A 438 19.23 21.67 -1.28
N ASN A 439 19.31 22.94 -1.60
CA ASN A 439 18.91 23.47 -2.91
C ASN A 439 20.17 23.69 -3.77
N GLU A 440 20.82 22.60 -4.18
CA GLU A 440 22.06 22.69 -4.95
C GLU A 440 21.85 23.01 -6.44
N LEU A 441 20.69 22.61 -7.01
CA LEU A 441 20.38 22.81 -8.42
C LEU A 441 19.01 23.45 -8.62
N PRO A 442 18.84 24.45 -9.51
CA PRO A 442 17.58 25.16 -9.73
C PRO A 442 16.39 24.25 -10.08
N THR A 443 16.65 23.15 -10.78
CA THR A 443 15.59 22.20 -11.16
C THR A 443 15.04 21.43 -9.96
N PHE A 444 15.88 21.15 -8.96
CA PHE A 444 15.50 20.47 -7.74
C PHE A 444 14.91 21.43 -6.71
N VAL A 445 15.28 22.71 -6.75
CA VAL A 445 14.59 23.77 -5.98
C VAL A 445 13.10 23.73 -6.28
N ARG A 446 12.70 23.71 -7.56
CA ARG A 446 11.30 23.63 -7.97
C ARG A 446 10.60 22.34 -7.51
N LEU A 447 11.33 21.22 -7.50
CA LEU A 447 10.78 19.95 -7.00
C LEU A 447 10.59 20.00 -5.48
N SER A 448 11.56 20.54 -4.74
CA SER A 448 11.47 20.72 -3.29
C SER A 448 10.36 21.69 -2.90
N GLU A 449 10.21 22.81 -3.63
CA GLU A 449 9.12 23.77 -3.44
C GLU A 449 7.76 23.12 -3.72
N ALA A 450 7.63 22.30 -4.76
CA ALA A 450 6.40 21.58 -5.07
C ALA A 450 6.05 20.55 -3.98
N LEU A 451 7.05 19.84 -3.44
CA LEU A 451 6.88 18.92 -2.33
C LEU A 451 6.48 19.67 -1.05
N GLU A 452 7.16 20.76 -0.74
CA GLU A 452 6.87 21.60 0.42
C GLU A 452 5.45 22.17 0.35
N TYR A 453 5.08 22.70 -0.82
CA TYR A 453 3.72 23.19 -1.05
C TYR A 453 2.69 22.06 -0.87
N TYR A 454 2.91 20.88 -1.45
CA TYR A 454 2.02 19.74 -1.32
C TYR A 454 1.84 19.30 0.13
N TYR A 455 2.93 19.22 0.91
CA TYR A 455 2.86 18.78 2.29
C TYR A 455 2.28 19.82 3.24
N ASN A 456 2.40 21.11 2.92
CA ASN A 456 1.96 22.23 3.75
C ASN A 456 0.52 22.66 3.46
N THR A 457 -0.06 22.24 2.34
CA THR A 457 -1.38 22.72 1.91
C THR A 457 -2.47 21.73 2.33
N PRO A 458 -3.57 22.20 2.94
CA PRO A 458 -4.75 21.39 3.21
C PRO A 458 -5.31 20.78 1.92
N ARG A 459 -5.70 19.50 2.02
CA ARG A 459 -6.19 18.71 0.89
C ARG A 459 -7.53 18.09 1.23
N TYR A 460 -8.46 18.14 0.29
CA TYR A 460 -9.80 17.58 0.41
C TYR A 460 -10.10 16.70 -0.78
N GLN A 461 -10.77 15.60 -0.53
CA GLN A 461 -11.23 14.68 -1.55
C GLN A 461 -12.63 14.21 -1.23
N ILE A 462 -13.49 14.17 -2.24
CA ILE A 462 -14.82 13.59 -2.16
C ILE A 462 -14.91 12.47 -3.18
N THR A 463 -15.39 11.31 -2.76
CA THR A 463 -15.61 10.16 -3.63
C THR A 463 -17.04 9.70 -3.47
N ALA A 464 -17.72 9.48 -4.58
CA ALA A 464 -19.06 8.91 -4.64
C ALA A 464 -19.01 7.61 -5.45
N VAL A 465 -19.59 6.54 -4.91
CA VAL A 465 -19.73 5.24 -5.58
C VAL A 465 -21.20 4.90 -5.66
N LEU A 466 -21.68 4.64 -6.87
CA LEU A 466 -23.00 4.09 -7.13
C LEU A 466 -22.83 2.69 -7.71
N GLU A 467 -23.41 1.69 -7.07
CA GLU A 467 -23.40 0.30 -7.56
C GLU A 467 -24.83 -0.22 -7.68
N GLY A 468 -25.14 -0.83 -8.82
CA GLY A 468 -26.37 -1.58 -9.03
C GLY A 468 -26.05 -3.04 -9.31
N GLY A 469 -26.69 -3.96 -8.60
CA GLY A 469 -26.51 -5.40 -8.75
C GLY A 469 -27.77 -6.13 -9.10
N TYR A 470 -27.68 -7.13 -9.98
CA TYR A 470 -28.78 -8.04 -10.33
C TYR A 470 -28.43 -9.48 -9.98
N ARG A 471 -29.35 -10.17 -9.31
CA ARG A 471 -29.23 -11.58 -8.94
C ARG A 471 -29.99 -12.46 -9.92
N PHE A 472 -29.25 -13.22 -10.71
CA PHE A 472 -29.85 -14.22 -11.61
C PHE A 472 -30.38 -15.41 -10.85
N SER A 473 -29.70 -15.79 -9.76
CA SER A 473 -30.08 -16.88 -8.88
C SER A 473 -29.66 -16.56 -7.44
N ALA A 474 -29.95 -17.45 -6.50
CA ALA A 474 -29.47 -17.32 -5.12
C ALA A 474 -27.93 -17.30 -5.00
N SER A 475 -27.23 -17.83 -6.02
CA SER A 475 -25.78 -17.98 -6.04
C SER A 475 -25.06 -17.08 -7.03
N GLN A 476 -25.75 -16.33 -7.88
CA GLN A 476 -25.10 -15.55 -8.96
C GLN A 476 -25.56 -14.11 -8.96
N ARG A 477 -24.61 -13.20 -9.01
CA ARG A 477 -24.84 -11.75 -9.05
C ARG A 477 -23.94 -11.07 -10.08
N LEU A 478 -24.52 -10.20 -10.90
CA LEU A 478 -23.80 -9.26 -11.75
C LEU A 478 -24.01 -7.85 -11.20
N ALA A 479 -22.96 -7.04 -11.11
CA ALA A 479 -23.08 -5.67 -10.67
C ALA A 479 -22.25 -4.72 -11.53
N LEU A 480 -22.76 -3.50 -11.71
CA LEU A 480 -22.08 -2.39 -12.31
C LEU A 480 -21.86 -1.32 -11.25
N ALA A 481 -20.62 -0.88 -11.08
CA ALA A 481 -20.28 0.20 -10.18
C ALA A 481 -19.68 1.38 -10.98
N ILE A 482 -20.07 2.59 -10.61
CA ILE A 482 -19.52 3.84 -11.14
C ILE A 482 -19.01 4.62 -9.95
N THR A 483 -17.75 5.03 -10.00
CA THR A 483 -17.09 5.85 -8.99
C THR A 483 -16.70 7.18 -9.59
N GLY A 484 -17.09 8.26 -8.94
CA GLY A 484 -16.62 9.61 -9.22
C GLY A 484 -15.76 10.12 -8.08
N CYS A 485 -14.65 10.78 -8.39
CA CYS A 485 -13.77 11.37 -7.41
C CYS A 485 -13.44 12.81 -7.79
N TYR A 486 -13.50 13.69 -6.80
CA TYR A 486 -13.11 15.09 -6.91
C TYR A 486 -12.14 15.42 -5.78
N ALA A 487 -11.05 16.08 -6.12
CA ALA A 487 -10.04 16.40 -5.15
C ALA A 487 -9.48 17.80 -5.39
N GLN A 488 -9.25 18.53 -4.29
CA GLN A 488 -8.80 19.92 -4.32
C GLN A 488 -7.75 20.19 -3.24
N LEU A 489 -6.69 20.93 -3.62
CA LEU A 489 -5.86 21.63 -2.66
C LEU A 489 -6.42 23.02 -2.39
N GLN A 490 -6.31 23.49 -1.17
CA GLN A 490 -6.60 24.88 -0.82
C GLN A 490 -5.70 25.80 -1.66
N ASN A 491 -6.26 26.87 -2.24
CA ASN A 491 -5.55 27.85 -3.07
C ASN A 491 -5.14 27.38 -4.48
N ILE A 492 -5.56 26.22 -4.95
CA ILE A 492 -5.42 25.84 -6.37
C ILE A 492 -6.76 25.94 -7.08
N SER A 493 -6.81 26.70 -8.18
CA SER A 493 -8.02 26.96 -8.95
C SER A 493 -8.51 25.74 -9.76
N ARG A 494 -7.63 24.78 -10.05
CA ARG A 494 -7.97 23.60 -10.86
C ARG A 494 -7.98 22.35 -10.01
N PRO A 495 -9.15 21.73 -9.79
CA PRO A 495 -9.25 20.47 -9.08
C PRO A 495 -8.70 19.30 -9.90
N ALA A 496 -8.38 18.22 -9.22
CA ALA A 496 -8.21 16.92 -9.86
C ALA A 496 -9.53 16.16 -9.84
N TRP A 497 -9.82 15.40 -10.88
CA TRP A 497 -10.98 14.55 -10.95
C TRP A 497 -10.61 13.15 -11.43
N GLY A 498 -11.43 12.18 -11.11
CA GLY A 498 -11.28 10.81 -11.57
C GLY A 498 -12.62 10.12 -11.69
N MET A 499 -12.71 9.19 -12.62
CA MET A 499 -13.84 8.32 -12.83
C MET A 499 -13.38 6.89 -12.95
N GLU A 500 -14.16 5.98 -12.39
CA GLU A 500 -13.96 4.55 -12.51
C GLU A 500 -15.28 3.85 -12.84
N VAL A 501 -15.22 2.87 -13.72
CA VAL A 501 -16.33 1.96 -14.02
C VAL A 501 -15.85 0.54 -13.79
N ALA A 502 -16.62 -0.24 -13.02
CA ALA A 502 -16.32 -1.63 -12.74
C ALA A 502 -17.52 -2.52 -13.04
N LEU A 503 -17.30 -3.60 -13.78
CA LEU A 503 -18.25 -4.69 -13.98
C LEU A 503 -17.79 -5.87 -13.11
N ARG A 504 -18.69 -6.36 -12.23
CA ARG A 504 -18.40 -7.42 -11.25
C ARG A 504 -19.34 -8.58 -11.44
N TYR A 505 -18.79 -9.78 -11.47
CA TYR A 505 -19.55 -11.02 -11.42
C TYR A 505 -19.17 -11.80 -10.16
N GLY A 506 -20.17 -12.23 -9.40
CA GLY A 506 -19.98 -13.01 -8.18
C GLY A 506 -20.78 -14.33 -8.23
N PHE A 507 -20.13 -15.39 -7.76
CA PHE A 507 -20.74 -16.69 -7.52
C PHE A 507 -20.58 -17.06 -6.05
N PHE A 508 -21.69 -17.45 -5.41
CA PHE A 508 -21.76 -17.79 -3.99
C PHE A 508 -22.46 -19.14 -3.84
N LYS A 509 -21.81 -20.11 -3.26
CA LYS A 509 -22.40 -21.40 -2.92
C LYS A 509 -22.61 -21.47 -1.41
N LYS A 510 -23.86 -21.66 -1.00
CA LYS A 510 -24.24 -21.79 0.41
C LYS A 510 -23.81 -23.13 0.99
#